data_2c24ccdb822b67c069426847764e83de
#
_entry.id   2c24ccdb822b67c069426847764e83de
#
_cell.length_a   1.000
_cell.length_b   1.000
_cell.length_c   1.000
_cell.angle_alpha   90.00
_cell.angle_beta   90.00
_cell.angle_gamma   90.00
#
_symmetry.space_group_name_H-M   'P 1'
#
loop_
_entity.id
_entity.type
_entity.pdbx_description
1 polymer ?
#
loop_
_entity_poly.entity_id
_entity_poly.type
_entity_poly.pdbx_seq_one_letter_code
_entity_poly.pdbx_strand_id
1 'polypeptide(L)'
;MTENTKDTPESETGWRCAVCGFLFSGERPPRSCPRCGSPGAEFLPAGDHTVFRYDGEPFDVLLINGSSHRVGNTGFMLDCAAEELNARGVSFRRYNLSEYSIEHCWCCYSVKAEYCTYPCRNWQDDMPGFHALLATAKAVIVASPINWNNMPGRLKDFLDRTTCMQNLFHLDKPGLTEGKVVGILVCGHEDGALKTALDIFLYFQQMGYILAPFGIGYRTHGAEFNSSTDSGFFRNDQRVREDIKGVVSNVVEFMQLDIESQLKGRLAPVSE
;
A
#
# COMPACT_ATOMS: atom_id res chain seq x y z
N MET A 1 -49.09 0.11 30.02
CA MET A 1 -48.48 0.64 28.79
C MET A 1 -47.34 1.53 29.21
N THR A 2 -46.16 0.99 29.26
CA THR A 2 -44.94 1.76 29.60
C THR A 2 -44.06 1.71 28.39
N GLU A 3 -43.91 2.85 27.71
CA GLU A 3 -43.05 3.04 26.57
C GLU A 3 -41.60 2.89 27.03
N ASN A 4 -40.94 1.93 26.41
CA ASN A 4 -39.52 1.65 26.58
C ASN A 4 -38.79 2.52 25.53
N THR A 5 -38.44 3.73 25.89
CA THR A 5 -37.52 4.56 25.10
C THR A 5 -36.14 3.91 25.15
N LYS A 6 -35.75 3.27 24.05
CA LYS A 6 -34.36 2.86 23.84
C LYS A 6 -33.53 4.14 23.67
N ASP A 7 -32.79 4.49 24.72
CA ASP A 7 -31.70 5.41 24.61
C ASP A 7 -30.67 4.85 23.59
N THR A 8 -30.59 5.46 22.44
CA THR A 8 -29.44 5.31 21.54
C THR A 8 -28.25 5.93 22.26
N PRO A 9 -27.14 5.19 22.49
CA PRO A 9 -25.96 5.80 23.07
C PRO A 9 -25.46 6.89 22.14
N GLU A 10 -25.27 8.08 22.69
CA GLU A 10 -24.54 9.18 22.06
C GLU A 10 -23.20 8.64 21.52
N SER A 11 -22.84 8.98 20.30
CA SER A 11 -21.59 8.58 19.65
C SER A 11 -20.40 9.05 20.50
N GLU A 12 -19.88 8.17 21.36
CA GLU A 12 -18.62 8.43 22.04
C GLU A 12 -17.55 8.64 20.97
N THR A 13 -16.99 9.83 20.93
CA THR A 13 -15.84 10.14 20.08
C THR A 13 -14.68 9.26 20.51
N GLY A 14 -14.40 8.25 19.72
CA GLY A 14 -13.33 7.29 19.97
C GLY A 14 -12.19 7.42 18.97
N TRP A 15 -11.06 6.83 19.31
CA TRP A 15 -9.86 6.82 18.50
C TRP A 15 -9.31 5.39 18.42
N ARG A 16 -8.86 4.98 17.24
CA ARG A 16 -8.20 3.69 17.01
C ARG A 16 -6.74 3.92 16.65
N CYS A 17 -5.83 3.27 17.37
CA CYS A 17 -4.42 3.26 17.00
C CYS A 17 -4.23 2.49 15.67
N ALA A 18 -3.71 3.15 14.64
CA ALA A 18 -3.47 2.52 13.34
C ALA A 18 -2.43 1.39 13.41
N VAL A 19 -1.50 1.45 14.38
CA VAL A 19 -0.42 0.47 14.52
C VAL A 19 -0.88 -0.85 15.15
N CYS A 20 -1.63 -0.79 16.27
CA CYS A 20 -1.98 -1.99 17.06
C CYS A 20 -3.48 -2.23 17.24
N GLY A 21 -4.33 -1.38 16.68
CA GLY A 21 -5.78 -1.49 16.78
C GLY A 21 -6.38 -1.10 18.14
N PHE A 22 -5.56 -0.61 19.10
CA PHE A 22 -6.07 -0.21 20.42
C PHE A 22 -7.12 0.91 20.30
N LEU A 23 -8.28 0.71 20.92
CA LEU A 23 -9.35 1.69 20.98
C LEU A 23 -9.20 2.57 22.23
N PHE A 24 -9.37 3.86 22.05
CA PHE A 24 -9.29 4.87 23.10
C PHE A 24 -10.53 5.77 23.01
N SER A 25 -11.23 5.93 24.13
CA SER A 25 -12.39 6.83 24.24
C SER A 25 -11.95 8.19 24.77
N GLY A 26 -12.27 9.25 24.05
CA GLY A 26 -11.93 10.62 24.45
C GLY A 26 -12.08 11.61 23.29
N GLU A 27 -12.19 12.89 23.62
CA GLU A 27 -12.35 13.97 22.64
C GLU A 27 -11.11 14.13 21.72
N ARG A 28 -9.94 13.75 22.19
CA ARG A 28 -8.66 13.84 21.45
C ARG A 28 -7.87 12.55 21.60
N PRO A 29 -7.04 12.20 20.60
CA PRO A 29 -6.18 11.04 20.73
C PRO A 29 -5.16 11.23 21.87
N PRO A 30 -4.72 10.16 22.54
CA PRO A 30 -3.69 10.23 23.56
C PRO A 30 -2.36 10.69 22.95
N ARG A 31 -1.44 11.23 23.74
CA ARG A 31 -0.09 11.61 23.26
C ARG A 31 0.69 10.43 22.72
N SER A 32 0.47 9.25 23.31
CA SER A 32 1.06 7.98 22.87
C SER A 32 0.08 6.84 23.15
N CYS A 33 0.16 5.79 22.35
CA CYS A 33 -0.69 4.62 22.55
C CYS A 33 -0.30 3.87 23.84
N PRO A 34 -1.24 3.65 24.78
CA PRO A 34 -0.94 2.92 26.01
C PRO A 34 -0.52 1.46 25.78
N ARG A 35 -0.91 0.90 24.63
CA ARG A 35 -0.64 -0.51 24.30
C ARG A 35 0.70 -0.73 23.59
N CYS A 36 1.06 0.11 22.64
CA CYS A 36 2.25 -0.10 21.81
C CYS A 36 3.24 1.07 21.80
N GLY A 37 2.96 2.16 22.54
CA GLY A 37 3.82 3.33 22.62
C GLY A 37 3.81 4.25 21.40
N SER A 38 3.09 3.93 20.33
CA SER A 38 3.05 4.73 19.11
C SER A 38 2.55 6.16 19.40
N PRO A 39 3.08 7.18 18.69
CA PRO A 39 2.68 8.57 18.87
C PRO A 39 1.18 8.80 18.64
N GLY A 40 0.60 9.84 19.25
CA GLY A 40 -0.80 10.20 19.08
C GLY A 40 -1.20 10.51 17.62
N ALA A 41 -0.24 10.89 16.78
CA ALA A 41 -0.44 11.09 15.34
C ALA A 41 -0.83 9.77 14.58
N GLU A 42 -0.64 8.61 15.21
CA GLU A 42 -1.03 7.30 14.65
C GLU A 42 -2.47 6.90 15.04
N PHE A 43 -3.22 7.77 15.72
CA PHE A 43 -4.61 7.49 16.01
C PHE A 43 -5.54 8.03 14.92
N LEU A 44 -6.53 7.23 14.58
CA LEU A 44 -7.62 7.53 13.67
C LEU A 44 -8.94 7.58 14.43
N PRO A 45 -9.92 8.38 14.01
CA PRO A 45 -11.25 8.33 14.59
C PRO A 45 -11.82 6.91 14.55
N ALA A 46 -12.33 6.44 15.69
CA ALA A 46 -13.01 5.14 15.79
C ALA A 46 -14.51 5.32 15.51
N GLY A 47 -14.85 5.76 14.30
CA GLY A 47 -16.24 5.82 13.85
C GLY A 47 -16.67 4.53 13.13
N ASP A 48 -17.92 4.45 12.74
CA ASP A 48 -18.39 3.40 11.85
C ASP A 48 -17.55 3.40 10.58
N HIS A 49 -16.85 2.28 10.33
CA HIS A 49 -15.97 2.16 9.18
C HIS A 49 -16.82 2.17 7.89
N THR A 50 -16.87 3.33 7.24
CA THR A 50 -17.41 3.40 5.89
C THR A 50 -16.42 2.76 4.95
N VAL A 51 -16.83 1.66 4.32
CA VAL A 51 -15.98 0.90 3.40
C VAL A 51 -15.48 1.82 2.28
N PHE A 52 -14.17 1.88 2.13
CA PHE A 52 -13.52 2.71 1.11
C PHE A 52 -13.95 2.30 -0.30
N ARG A 53 -14.35 3.28 -1.08
CA ARG A 53 -14.62 3.12 -2.51
C ARG A 53 -13.88 4.21 -3.28
N TYR A 54 -13.28 3.83 -4.38
CA TYR A 54 -12.62 4.79 -5.26
C TYR A 54 -13.65 5.62 -6.01
N ASP A 55 -13.43 6.93 -6.12
CA ASP A 55 -14.35 7.92 -6.71
C ASP A 55 -14.39 7.90 -8.25
N GLY A 56 -13.47 7.17 -8.89
CA GLY A 56 -13.37 7.08 -10.34
C GLY A 56 -12.55 8.18 -11.02
N GLU A 57 -12.06 9.17 -10.26
CA GLU A 57 -11.29 10.27 -10.83
C GLU A 57 -9.90 9.80 -11.30
N PRO A 58 -9.51 10.02 -12.57
CA PRO A 58 -8.27 9.51 -13.13
C PRO A 58 -7.03 10.13 -12.46
N PHE A 59 -5.96 9.36 -12.37
CA PHE A 59 -4.65 9.78 -11.90
C PHE A 59 -3.57 8.86 -12.49
N ASP A 60 -2.30 9.29 -12.44
CA ASP A 60 -1.21 8.57 -13.09
C ASP A 60 -0.52 7.58 -12.16
N VAL A 61 -0.14 8.01 -10.94
CA VAL A 61 0.69 7.20 -10.03
C VAL A 61 -0.02 6.93 -8.71
N LEU A 62 -0.03 5.64 -8.30
CA LEU A 62 -0.51 5.21 -6.99
C LEU A 62 0.68 5.05 -6.03
N LEU A 63 0.67 5.80 -4.94
CA LEU A 63 1.64 5.69 -3.84
C LEU A 63 1.06 4.87 -2.71
N ILE A 64 1.68 3.74 -2.36
CA ILE A 64 1.23 2.84 -1.29
C ILE A 64 2.26 2.79 -0.16
N ASN A 65 1.83 3.18 1.04
CA ASN A 65 2.59 2.97 2.27
C ASN A 65 2.20 1.65 2.92
N GLY A 66 3.09 0.65 2.85
CA GLY A 66 2.91 -0.66 3.48
C GLY A 66 3.22 -0.70 4.98
N SER A 67 3.73 0.40 5.56
CA SER A 67 4.05 0.48 6.99
C SER A 67 2.79 0.52 7.85
N SER A 68 2.88 -0.06 9.05
CA SER A 68 1.88 0.16 10.10
C SER A 68 1.90 1.57 10.67
N HIS A 69 3.01 2.31 10.44
CA HIS A 69 3.16 3.71 10.85
C HIS A 69 2.86 4.64 9.67
N ARG A 70 1.98 5.62 9.89
CA ARG A 70 1.71 6.68 8.89
C ARG A 70 2.87 7.66 8.83
N VAL A 71 3.42 7.97 10.00
CA VAL A 71 4.52 8.92 10.18
C VAL A 71 5.77 8.15 10.57
N GLY A 72 6.67 7.95 9.62
CA GLY A 72 7.92 7.20 9.83
C GLY A 72 8.78 7.29 8.59
N ASN A 73 9.89 6.53 8.56
CA ASN A 73 10.84 6.57 7.44
C ASN A 73 10.20 6.13 6.11
N THR A 74 9.36 5.09 6.13
CA THR A 74 8.61 4.64 4.94
C THR A 74 7.67 5.72 4.42
N GLY A 75 6.93 6.39 5.33
CA GLY A 75 6.07 7.52 4.99
C GLY A 75 6.86 8.68 4.40
N PHE A 76 8.03 8.99 4.97
CA PHE A 76 8.93 10.03 4.45
C PHE A 76 9.45 9.73 3.04
N MET A 77 9.77 8.45 2.73
CA MET A 77 10.13 8.10 1.35
C MET A 77 9.01 8.44 0.36
N LEU A 78 7.76 8.21 0.74
CA LEU A 78 6.61 8.60 -0.10
C LEU A 78 6.36 10.11 -0.10
N ASP A 79 6.72 10.86 0.95
CA ASP A 79 6.69 12.33 0.92
C ASP A 79 7.65 12.85 -0.15
N CYS A 80 8.88 12.34 -0.18
CA CYS A 80 9.86 12.68 -1.21
C CYS A 80 9.40 12.27 -2.62
N ALA A 81 8.79 11.08 -2.75
CA ALA A 81 8.23 10.65 -4.03
C ALA A 81 7.10 11.57 -4.51
N ALA A 82 6.23 12.00 -3.62
CA ALA A 82 5.15 12.95 -3.91
C ALA A 82 5.69 14.33 -4.30
N GLU A 83 6.74 14.82 -3.62
CA GLU A 83 7.42 16.07 -3.98
C GLU A 83 7.98 16.01 -5.42
N GLU A 84 8.63 14.90 -5.80
CA GLU A 84 9.18 14.74 -7.15
C GLU A 84 8.08 14.59 -8.21
N LEU A 85 7.00 13.86 -7.94
CA LEU A 85 5.85 13.76 -8.85
C LEU A 85 5.19 15.13 -9.08
N ASN A 86 4.98 15.91 -8.01
CA ASN A 86 4.48 17.28 -8.12
C ASN A 86 5.40 18.17 -8.96
N ALA A 87 6.72 18.09 -8.75
CA ALA A 87 7.70 18.86 -9.53
C ALA A 87 7.66 18.52 -11.02
N ARG A 88 7.21 17.32 -11.38
CA ARG A 88 7.05 16.84 -12.77
C ARG A 88 5.64 17.05 -13.33
N GLY A 89 4.71 17.59 -12.55
CA GLY A 89 3.31 17.76 -12.95
C GLY A 89 2.55 16.43 -13.16
N VAL A 90 2.99 15.36 -12.51
CA VAL A 90 2.36 14.02 -12.59
C VAL A 90 1.32 13.89 -11.49
N SER A 91 0.10 13.53 -11.87
CA SER A 91 -1.00 13.31 -10.92
C SER A 91 -0.80 12.02 -10.14
N PHE A 92 -1.09 12.05 -8.84
CA PHE A 92 -0.95 10.86 -8.00
C PHE A 92 -2.00 10.81 -6.89
N ARG A 93 -2.19 9.61 -6.35
CA ARG A 93 -2.94 9.37 -5.11
C ARG A 93 -2.06 8.59 -4.14
N ARG A 94 -2.18 8.91 -2.84
CA ARG A 94 -1.39 8.29 -1.78
C ARG A 94 -2.28 7.67 -0.72
N TYR A 95 -1.95 6.44 -0.33
CA TYR A 95 -2.68 5.69 0.68
C TYR A 95 -1.73 5.02 1.68
N ASN A 96 -2.09 5.12 2.96
CA ASN A 96 -1.40 4.39 4.03
C ASN A 96 -2.26 3.17 4.38
N LEU A 97 -1.79 1.96 4.12
CA LEU A 97 -2.57 0.75 4.35
C LEU A 97 -3.01 0.57 5.81
N SER A 98 -2.30 1.21 6.76
CA SER A 98 -2.68 1.20 8.18
C SER A 98 -4.02 1.90 8.48
N GLU A 99 -4.51 2.74 7.58
CA GLU A 99 -5.78 3.48 7.74
C GLU A 99 -7.00 2.65 7.32
N TYR A 100 -6.77 1.56 6.59
CA TYR A 100 -7.82 0.77 5.93
C TYR A 100 -7.98 -0.60 6.55
N SER A 101 -9.19 -1.16 6.45
CA SER A 101 -9.49 -2.54 6.79
C SER A 101 -9.21 -3.42 5.58
N ILE A 102 -8.24 -4.32 5.70
CA ILE A 102 -7.88 -5.28 4.66
C ILE A 102 -7.81 -6.65 5.31
N GLU A 103 -8.78 -7.50 4.97
CA GLU A 103 -8.88 -8.86 5.44
C GLU A 103 -7.93 -9.79 4.66
N HIS A 104 -7.61 -10.94 5.23
CA HIS A 104 -6.81 -11.95 4.55
C HIS A 104 -7.48 -12.48 3.28
N CYS A 105 -6.68 -12.90 2.32
CA CYS A 105 -7.18 -13.60 1.13
C CYS A 105 -7.80 -14.96 1.53
N TRP A 106 -8.99 -15.27 1.01
CA TRP A 106 -9.64 -16.56 1.26
C TRP A 106 -9.08 -17.70 0.39
N CYS A 107 -8.10 -17.43 -0.45
CA CYS A 107 -7.49 -18.42 -1.35
C CYS A 107 -8.51 -19.23 -2.16
N CYS A 108 -9.58 -18.59 -2.64
CA CYS A 108 -10.68 -19.27 -3.35
C CYS A 108 -10.20 -20.07 -4.56
N TYR A 109 -9.15 -19.59 -5.24
CA TYR A 109 -8.54 -20.21 -6.42
C TYR A 109 -7.98 -21.62 -6.12
N SER A 110 -7.53 -21.89 -4.87
CA SER A 110 -6.97 -23.20 -4.50
C SER A 110 -8.01 -24.32 -4.50
N VAL A 111 -9.29 -23.97 -4.41
CA VAL A 111 -10.39 -24.93 -4.55
C VAL A 111 -10.74 -25.12 -6.03
N LYS A 112 -10.94 -24.01 -6.74
CA LYS A 112 -11.22 -23.98 -8.17
C LYS A 112 -10.94 -22.56 -8.70
N ALA A 113 -10.24 -22.43 -9.82
CA ALA A 113 -9.85 -21.12 -10.39
C ALA A 113 -11.04 -20.17 -10.55
N GLU A 114 -12.17 -20.70 -11.03
CA GLU A 114 -13.39 -19.89 -11.26
C GLU A 114 -14.04 -19.36 -9.98
N TYR A 115 -13.60 -19.81 -8.79
CA TYR A 115 -14.08 -19.29 -7.51
C TYR A 115 -13.36 -17.98 -7.13
N CYS A 116 -12.19 -17.71 -7.68
CA CYS A 116 -11.49 -16.45 -7.50
C CYS A 116 -11.93 -15.45 -8.57
N THR A 117 -13.02 -14.75 -8.31
CA THR A 117 -13.64 -13.82 -9.27
C THR A 117 -13.16 -12.38 -9.07
N TYR A 118 -13.17 -11.61 -10.15
CA TYR A 118 -13.09 -10.15 -10.09
C TYR A 118 -14.46 -9.55 -10.48
N PRO A 119 -15.06 -8.71 -9.64
CA PRO A 119 -14.63 -8.26 -8.31
C PRO A 119 -14.49 -9.38 -7.29
N CYS A 120 -13.60 -9.19 -6.31
CA CYS A 120 -13.34 -10.16 -5.25
C CYS A 120 -14.61 -10.44 -4.43
N ARG A 121 -14.84 -11.71 -4.07
CA ARG A 121 -16.00 -12.12 -3.24
C ARG A 121 -15.93 -11.60 -1.81
N ASN A 122 -14.73 -11.37 -1.27
CA ASN A 122 -14.53 -10.69 0.00
C ASN A 122 -14.56 -9.17 -0.23
N TRP A 123 -15.75 -8.59 -0.26
CA TRP A 123 -16.00 -7.19 -0.61
C TRP A 123 -16.41 -6.31 0.58
N GLN A 124 -16.44 -6.88 1.79
CA GLN A 124 -16.91 -6.19 3.00
C GLN A 124 -15.84 -5.30 3.66
N ASP A 125 -14.65 -5.28 3.08
CA ASP A 125 -13.52 -4.45 3.50
C ASP A 125 -13.16 -3.38 2.46
N ASP A 126 -12.03 -2.71 2.63
CA ASP A 126 -11.59 -1.61 1.76
C ASP A 126 -10.93 -2.07 0.46
N MET A 127 -10.66 -3.36 0.31
CA MET A 127 -9.90 -3.89 -0.82
C MET A 127 -10.54 -3.63 -2.19
N PRO A 128 -11.88 -3.64 -2.36
CA PRO A 128 -12.50 -3.28 -3.65
C PRO A 128 -12.15 -1.88 -4.16
N GLY A 129 -11.99 -0.91 -3.24
CA GLY A 129 -11.50 0.44 -3.61
C GLY A 129 -10.06 0.40 -4.12
N PHE A 130 -9.20 -0.39 -3.49
CA PHE A 130 -7.81 -0.57 -3.93
C PHE A 130 -7.69 -1.34 -5.25
N HIS A 131 -8.55 -2.32 -5.50
CA HIS A 131 -8.60 -2.98 -6.81
C HIS A 131 -8.89 -1.97 -7.93
N ALA A 132 -9.86 -1.07 -7.71
CA ALA A 132 -10.18 -0.03 -8.67
C ALA A 132 -9.03 0.98 -8.85
N LEU A 133 -8.33 1.36 -7.77
CA LEU A 133 -7.13 2.20 -7.86
C LEU A 133 -6.01 1.54 -8.68
N LEU A 134 -5.73 0.25 -8.44
CA LEU A 134 -4.71 -0.50 -9.18
C LEU A 134 -5.09 -0.65 -10.66
N ALA A 135 -6.37 -0.85 -10.96
CA ALA A 135 -6.86 -0.91 -12.33
C ALA A 135 -6.76 0.44 -13.06
N THR A 136 -6.88 1.56 -12.34
CA THR A 136 -6.85 2.91 -12.92
C THR A 136 -5.43 3.45 -13.08
N ALA A 137 -4.57 3.31 -12.06
CA ALA A 137 -3.22 3.86 -12.05
C ALA A 137 -2.38 3.32 -13.22
N LYS A 138 -1.58 4.17 -13.86
CA LYS A 138 -0.60 3.77 -14.89
C LYS A 138 0.69 3.22 -14.26
N ALA A 139 1.03 3.69 -13.06
CA ALA A 139 2.16 3.22 -12.30
C ALA A 139 1.85 3.13 -10.80
N VAL A 140 2.61 2.29 -10.11
CA VAL A 140 2.53 2.13 -8.64
C VAL A 140 3.91 2.31 -8.04
N ILE A 141 4.01 3.09 -6.96
CA ILE A 141 5.22 3.15 -6.12
C ILE A 141 4.83 2.61 -4.75
N VAL A 142 5.44 1.49 -4.36
CA VAL A 142 5.21 0.85 -3.07
C VAL A 142 6.38 1.13 -2.15
N ALA A 143 6.09 1.67 -0.97
CA ALA A 143 7.08 1.81 0.09
C ALA A 143 6.80 0.81 1.22
N SER A 144 7.83 0.11 1.66
CA SER A 144 7.76 -0.94 2.68
C SER A 144 8.85 -0.79 3.73
N PRO A 145 8.55 -0.95 5.02
CA PRO A 145 9.57 -1.26 6.00
C PRO A 145 10.00 -2.73 5.88
N ILE A 146 11.12 -3.07 6.53
CA ILE A 146 11.60 -4.45 6.65
C ILE A 146 11.08 -5.02 7.97
N ASN A 147 10.32 -6.11 7.91
CA ASN A 147 9.88 -6.89 9.06
C ASN A 147 10.36 -8.34 8.88
N TRP A 148 11.29 -8.81 9.73
CA TRP A 148 11.83 -10.16 9.64
C TRP A 148 12.32 -10.52 8.22
N ASN A 149 13.16 -9.67 7.64
CA ASN A 149 13.69 -9.81 6.27
C ASN A 149 12.62 -9.86 5.20
N ASN A 150 11.42 -9.34 5.45
CA ASN A 150 10.32 -9.33 4.51
C ASN A 150 9.43 -8.09 4.66
N MET A 151 8.40 -7.97 3.82
CA MET A 151 7.37 -6.95 3.95
C MET A 151 6.49 -7.19 5.18
N PRO A 152 5.81 -6.16 5.72
CA PRO A 152 4.82 -6.33 6.80
C PRO A 152 3.63 -7.18 6.36
N GLY A 153 3.01 -7.88 7.33
CA GLY A 153 1.83 -8.70 7.09
C GLY A 153 0.69 -7.94 6.38
N ARG A 154 0.45 -6.68 6.78
CA ARG A 154 -0.58 -5.84 6.14
C ARG A 154 -0.32 -5.58 4.65
N LEU A 155 0.91 -5.35 4.27
CA LEU A 155 1.27 -5.23 2.86
C LEU A 155 1.11 -6.56 2.15
N LYS A 156 1.47 -7.67 2.80
CA LYS A 156 1.28 -9.01 2.26
C LYS A 156 -0.21 -9.31 2.04
N ASP A 157 -1.08 -8.99 3.01
CA ASP A 157 -2.54 -9.15 2.86
C ASP A 157 -3.06 -8.33 1.68
N PHE A 158 -2.64 -7.07 1.55
CA PHE A 158 -2.98 -6.23 0.42
C PHE A 158 -2.59 -6.88 -0.91
N LEU A 159 -1.36 -7.36 -1.02
CA LEU A 159 -0.86 -8.03 -2.22
C LEU A 159 -1.64 -9.34 -2.48
N ASP A 160 -1.81 -10.21 -1.52
CA ASP A 160 -2.54 -11.48 -1.68
C ASP A 160 -3.99 -11.25 -2.13
N ARG A 161 -4.62 -10.16 -1.68
CA ARG A 161 -5.98 -9.81 -2.06
C ARG A 161 -6.14 -9.36 -3.51
N THR A 162 -5.06 -9.06 -4.23
CA THR A 162 -5.13 -8.78 -5.67
C THR A 162 -5.09 -10.04 -6.54
N THR A 163 -4.98 -11.25 -5.95
CA THR A 163 -5.03 -12.53 -6.66
C THR A 163 -6.24 -12.62 -7.62
N CYS A 164 -7.37 -12.01 -7.27
CA CYS A 164 -8.55 -11.99 -8.14
C CYS A 164 -8.31 -11.21 -9.46
N MET A 165 -7.40 -10.25 -9.47
CA MET A 165 -7.02 -9.51 -10.67
C MET A 165 -6.05 -10.35 -11.53
N GLN A 166 -5.08 -11.00 -10.89
CA GLN A 166 -4.15 -11.90 -11.56
C GLN A 166 -4.88 -13.12 -12.16
N ASN A 167 -5.87 -13.67 -11.45
CA ASN A 167 -6.64 -14.83 -11.91
C ASN A 167 -7.44 -14.57 -13.20
N LEU A 168 -7.63 -13.30 -13.61
CA LEU A 168 -8.24 -12.99 -14.91
C LEU A 168 -7.45 -13.59 -16.06
N PHE A 169 -6.12 -13.63 -15.99
CA PHE A 169 -5.27 -14.27 -17.00
C PHE A 169 -5.57 -15.77 -17.11
N HIS A 170 -5.73 -16.47 -16.00
CA HIS A 170 -6.04 -17.91 -15.99
C HIS A 170 -7.48 -18.21 -16.45
N LEU A 171 -8.34 -17.21 -16.48
CA LEU A 171 -9.73 -17.33 -16.97
C LEU A 171 -9.90 -16.81 -18.40
N ASP A 172 -8.82 -16.60 -19.14
CA ASP A 172 -8.79 -16.03 -20.50
C ASP A 172 -9.56 -14.70 -20.60
N LYS A 173 -9.48 -13.86 -19.54
CA LYS A 173 -10.09 -12.54 -19.50
C LYS A 173 -9.04 -11.45 -19.64
N PRO A 174 -9.41 -10.27 -20.16
CA PRO A 174 -8.49 -9.14 -20.23
C PRO A 174 -7.90 -8.82 -18.85
N GLY A 175 -6.58 -8.70 -18.78
CA GLY A 175 -5.88 -8.23 -17.59
C GLY A 175 -6.16 -6.75 -17.31
N LEU A 176 -5.93 -6.34 -16.08
CA LEU A 176 -6.18 -4.97 -15.62
C LEU A 176 -4.88 -4.20 -15.31
N THR A 177 -3.74 -4.90 -15.35
CA THR A 177 -2.46 -4.37 -14.85
C THR A 177 -1.28 -4.62 -15.78
N GLU A 178 -1.52 -5.25 -16.92
CA GLU A 178 -0.50 -5.59 -17.91
C GLU A 178 0.23 -4.36 -18.44
N GLY A 179 1.55 -4.37 -18.38
CA GLY A 179 2.39 -3.31 -18.93
C GLY A 179 2.46 -2.04 -18.06
N LYS A 180 1.77 -2.00 -16.92
CA LYS A 180 1.90 -0.90 -15.96
C LYS A 180 3.26 -0.94 -15.28
N VAL A 181 3.70 0.19 -14.75
CA VAL A 181 5.05 0.33 -14.20
C VAL A 181 5.02 0.26 -12.68
N VAL A 182 6.03 -0.39 -12.08
CA VAL A 182 6.20 -0.40 -10.63
C VAL A 182 7.56 0.17 -10.23
N GLY A 183 7.57 0.96 -9.14
CA GLY A 183 8.73 1.36 -8.37
C GLY A 183 8.61 0.87 -6.94
N ILE A 184 9.73 0.52 -6.31
CA ILE A 184 9.76 -0.07 -4.97
C ILE A 184 10.75 0.68 -4.09
N LEU A 185 10.29 1.10 -2.92
CA LEU A 185 11.09 1.79 -1.91
C LEU A 185 11.09 0.99 -0.61
N VAL A 186 12.26 0.64 -0.10
CA VAL A 186 12.38 -0.16 1.12
C VAL A 186 13.30 0.51 2.14
N CYS A 187 12.86 0.58 3.38
CA CYS A 187 13.73 1.05 4.47
C CYS A 187 13.59 0.18 5.71
N GLY A 188 14.65 0.10 6.48
CA GLY A 188 14.67 -0.67 7.71
C GLY A 188 15.96 -0.53 8.48
N HIS A 189 16.04 -1.29 9.55
CA HIS A 189 17.10 -1.23 10.55
C HIS A 189 18.33 -2.04 10.14
N GLU A 190 18.09 -3.22 9.59
CA GLU A 190 19.09 -4.25 9.33
C GLU A 190 19.00 -4.78 7.90
N ASP A 191 19.55 -5.96 7.70
CA ASP A 191 19.57 -6.65 6.43
C ASP A 191 18.15 -7.02 5.90
N GLY A 192 18.09 -7.43 4.65
CA GLY A 192 16.86 -7.91 4.02
C GLY A 192 16.16 -6.88 3.14
N ALA A 193 16.73 -5.69 2.95
CA ALA A 193 16.12 -4.67 2.11
C ALA A 193 15.94 -5.14 0.67
N LEU A 194 16.98 -5.67 0.06
CA LEU A 194 16.92 -6.17 -1.31
C LEU A 194 16.00 -7.38 -1.43
N LYS A 195 16.05 -8.29 -0.44
CA LYS A 195 15.13 -9.44 -0.40
C LYS A 195 13.67 -8.98 -0.33
N THR A 196 13.36 -8.05 0.57
CA THR A 196 12.01 -7.48 0.69
C THR A 196 11.56 -6.82 -0.62
N ALA A 197 12.44 -6.07 -1.27
CA ALA A 197 12.14 -5.43 -2.55
C ALA A 197 11.88 -6.47 -3.65
N LEU A 198 12.67 -7.54 -3.69
CA LEU A 198 12.50 -8.61 -4.67
C LEU A 198 11.21 -9.42 -4.43
N ASP A 199 10.85 -9.70 -3.19
CA ASP A 199 9.58 -10.37 -2.86
C ASP A 199 8.38 -9.51 -3.33
N ILE A 200 8.44 -8.19 -3.12
CA ILE A 200 7.42 -7.27 -3.64
C ILE A 200 7.42 -7.24 -5.17
N PHE A 201 8.60 -7.17 -5.78
CA PHE A 201 8.74 -7.16 -7.24
C PHE A 201 8.17 -8.43 -7.89
N LEU A 202 8.53 -9.61 -7.40
CA LEU A 202 8.04 -10.88 -7.94
C LEU A 202 6.52 -10.94 -7.95
N TYR A 203 5.91 -10.37 -6.93
CA TYR A 203 4.47 -10.24 -6.86
C TYR A 203 3.92 -9.34 -7.99
N PHE A 204 4.45 -8.13 -8.16
CA PHE A 204 4.02 -7.24 -9.24
C PHE A 204 4.32 -7.79 -10.62
N GLN A 205 5.43 -8.52 -10.78
CA GLN A 205 5.78 -9.20 -12.02
C GLN A 205 4.71 -10.23 -12.42
N GLN A 206 4.19 -11.02 -11.46
CA GLN A 206 3.09 -11.97 -11.70
C GLN A 206 1.78 -11.27 -12.06
N MET A 207 1.63 -10.02 -11.67
CA MET A 207 0.50 -9.16 -12.03
C MET A 207 0.67 -8.48 -13.41
N GLY A 208 1.76 -8.74 -14.12
CA GLY A 208 2.06 -8.15 -15.44
C GLY A 208 2.69 -6.76 -15.39
N TYR A 209 3.12 -6.28 -14.22
CA TYR A 209 3.83 -5.01 -14.10
C TYR A 209 5.28 -5.11 -14.61
N ILE A 210 5.80 -3.98 -15.06
CA ILE A 210 7.19 -3.79 -15.47
C ILE A 210 7.92 -3.03 -14.38
N LEU A 211 9.01 -3.57 -13.85
CA LEU A 211 9.92 -2.81 -12.99
C LEU A 211 10.70 -1.82 -13.87
N ALA A 212 10.60 -0.52 -13.55
CA ALA A 212 11.44 0.46 -14.20
C ALA A 212 12.93 0.14 -13.97
N PRO A 213 13.85 0.39 -14.92
CA PRO A 213 15.28 0.32 -14.67
C PRO A 213 15.65 1.20 -13.47
N PHE A 214 16.48 0.66 -12.55
CA PHE A 214 16.79 1.30 -11.27
C PHE A 214 15.54 1.67 -10.45
N GLY A 215 14.44 0.93 -10.63
CA GLY A 215 13.14 1.15 -9.98
C GLY A 215 13.07 0.65 -8.53
N ILE A 216 14.18 0.20 -7.94
CA ILE A 216 14.28 -0.18 -6.53
C ILE A 216 15.22 0.77 -5.80
N GLY A 217 14.67 1.51 -4.83
CA GLY A 217 15.42 2.31 -3.88
C GLY A 217 15.35 1.71 -2.48
N TYR A 218 16.45 1.56 -1.79
CA TYR A 218 16.44 1.04 -0.44
C TYR A 218 17.47 1.69 0.48
N ARG A 219 17.14 1.73 1.78
CA ARG A 219 18.05 2.25 2.80
C ARG A 219 17.90 1.47 4.09
N THR A 220 19.02 0.99 4.59
CA THR A 220 19.12 0.35 5.91
C THR A 220 20.01 1.18 6.83
N HIS A 221 19.66 1.21 8.09
CA HIS A 221 20.45 1.82 9.17
C HIS A 221 20.81 0.70 10.11
N GLY A 222 22.06 0.53 10.49
CA GLY A 222 22.48 -0.51 11.43
C GLY A 222 21.71 -0.49 12.75
N ALA A 223 21.92 -1.50 13.58
CA ALA A 223 21.18 -1.77 14.83
C ALA A 223 21.19 -0.62 15.88
N GLU A 224 21.91 0.45 15.64
CA GLU A 224 22.05 1.59 16.55
C GLU A 224 20.83 2.55 16.53
N PHE A 225 19.87 2.37 15.60
CA PHE A 225 18.76 3.28 15.42
C PHE A 225 17.44 2.67 15.87
N ASN A 226 16.79 3.32 16.80
CA ASN A 226 15.40 3.04 17.15
C ASN A 226 14.49 3.71 16.12
N SER A 227 14.28 3.02 15.02
CA SER A 227 13.84 3.52 13.73
C SER A 227 12.44 4.15 13.68
N SER A 228 11.58 3.85 14.64
CA SER A 228 10.20 4.36 14.62
C SER A 228 10.08 5.82 15.04
N THR A 229 11.05 6.32 15.81
CA THR A 229 11.02 7.67 16.38
C THR A 229 12.17 8.56 15.94
N ASP A 230 13.30 8.00 15.52
CA ASP A 230 14.46 8.76 15.03
C ASP A 230 14.46 8.91 13.51
N SER A 231 13.49 9.68 13.04
CA SER A 231 13.42 10.07 11.62
C SER A 231 14.47 11.13 11.25
N GLY A 232 15.16 11.71 12.21
CA GLY A 232 16.05 12.84 11.97
C GLY A 232 17.23 12.48 11.07
N PHE A 233 17.93 11.40 11.35
CA PHE A 233 19.06 10.95 10.52
C PHE A 233 18.61 10.57 9.10
N PHE A 234 17.55 9.78 8.98
CA PHE A 234 17.03 9.34 7.71
C PHE A 234 16.55 10.52 6.84
N ARG A 235 15.83 11.46 7.45
CA ARG A 235 15.29 12.65 6.77
C ARG A 235 16.38 13.61 6.30
N ASN A 236 17.53 13.64 6.98
CA ASN A 236 18.66 14.47 6.65
C ASN A 236 19.69 13.80 5.72
N ASP A 237 19.55 12.50 5.43
CA ASP A 237 20.42 11.82 4.47
C ASP A 237 20.01 12.22 3.04
N GLN A 238 20.85 13.03 2.41
CA GLN A 238 20.63 13.50 1.04
C GLN A 238 20.56 12.34 0.03
N ARG A 239 21.31 11.26 0.26
CA ARG A 239 21.30 10.10 -0.64
C ARG A 239 19.93 9.41 -0.67
N VAL A 240 19.20 9.38 0.45
CA VAL A 240 17.83 8.87 0.48
C VAL A 240 16.95 9.63 -0.50
N ARG A 241 17.05 10.96 -0.50
CA ARG A 241 16.28 11.82 -1.42
C ARG A 241 16.69 11.63 -2.88
N GLU A 242 17.99 11.51 -3.13
CA GLU A 242 18.53 11.29 -4.47
C GLU A 242 18.11 9.92 -5.03
N ASP A 243 18.18 8.85 -4.22
CA ASP A 243 17.74 7.52 -4.61
C ASP A 243 16.24 7.49 -4.93
N ILE A 244 15.40 8.12 -4.08
CA ILE A 244 13.97 8.21 -4.31
C ILE A 244 13.66 8.99 -5.58
N LYS A 245 14.33 10.13 -5.77
CA LYS A 245 14.19 10.94 -6.98
C LYS A 245 14.54 10.12 -8.23
N GLY A 246 15.61 9.34 -8.18
CA GLY A 246 16.00 8.43 -9.26
C GLY A 246 14.91 7.40 -9.58
N VAL A 247 14.37 6.72 -8.56
CA VAL A 247 13.29 5.74 -8.73
C VAL A 247 12.05 6.40 -9.34
N VAL A 248 11.60 7.54 -8.81
CA VAL A 248 10.42 8.25 -9.31
C VAL A 248 10.61 8.70 -10.75
N SER A 249 11.78 9.27 -11.05
CA SER A 249 12.14 9.70 -12.40
C SER A 249 12.00 8.55 -13.39
N ASN A 250 12.60 7.40 -13.08
CA ASN A 250 12.57 6.23 -13.96
C ASN A 250 11.17 5.65 -14.11
N VAL A 251 10.37 5.63 -13.04
CA VAL A 251 8.96 5.21 -13.11
C VAL A 251 8.18 6.12 -14.05
N VAL A 252 8.34 7.44 -13.94
CA VAL A 252 7.65 8.41 -14.80
C VAL A 252 8.07 8.28 -16.26
N GLU A 253 9.36 8.18 -16.55
CA GLU A 253 9.87 7.99 -17.92
C GLU A 253 9.30 6.72 -18.57
N PHE A 254 9.29 5.60 -17.82
CA PHE A 254 8.76 4.33 -18.34
C PHE A 254 7.24 4.37 -18.50
N MET A 255 6.52 4.99 -17.59
CA MET A 255 5.07 5.18 -17.69
C MET A 255 4.69 5.97 -18.95
N GLN A 256 5.49 6.98 -19.32
CA GLN A 256 5.26 7.82 -20.51
C GLN A 256 5.48 7.07 -21.83
N LEU A 257 6.18 5.94 -21.83
CA LEU A 257 6.33 5.09 -23.04
C LEU A 257 5.02 4.38 -23.43
N ASP A 258 3.97 4.48 -22.59
CA ASP A 258 2.66 3.87 -22.82
C ASP A 258 2.74 2.38 -23.22
N ILE A 259 3.58 1.64 -22.49
CA ILE A 259 3.78 0.21 -22.74
C ILE A 259 2.49 -0.57 -22.47
N GLU A 260 1.67 -0.10 -21.52
CA GLU A 260 0.37 -0.68 -21.21
C GLU A 260 -0.50 -0.84 -22.46
N SER A 261 -0.66 0.21 -23.26
CA SER A 261 -1.48 0.17 -24.48
C SER A 261 -0.91 -0.77 -25.54
N GLN A 262 0.43 -0.91 -25.57
CA GLN A 262 1.13 -1.76 -26.53
C GLN A 262 1.07 -3.25 -26.15
N LEU A 263 0.98 -3.59 -24.87
CA LEU A 263 1.03 -4.97 -24.36
C LEU A 263 -0.35 -5.54 -24.00
N LYS A 264 -1.36 -4.70 -23.89
CA LYS A 264 -2.70 -5.12 -23.43
C LYS A 264 -3.26 -6.27 -24.27
N GLY A 265 -3.57 -7.38 -23.62
CA GLY A 265 -4.06 -8.60 -24.27
C GLY A 265 -3.04 -9.35 -25.12
N ARG A 266 -1.74 -9.01 -25.00
CA ARG A 266 -0.65 -9.65 -25.75
C ARG A 266 0.28 -10.52 -24.90
N LEU A 267 0.24 -10.32 -23.58
CA LEU A 267 1.02 -11.13 -22.64
C LEU A 267 0.27 -12.44 -22.36
N ALA A 268 1.03 -13.52 -22.36
CA ALA A 268 0.54 -14.82 -21.93
C ALA A 268 1.14 -15.16 -20.56
N PRO A 269 0.32 -15.57 -19.58
CA PRO A 269 0.87 -16.09 -18.33
C PRO A 269 1.67 -17.34 -18.60
N VAL A 270 2.74 -17.53 -17.84
CA VAL A 270 3.50 -18.79 -17.87
C VAL A 270 2.66 -19.84 -17.14
N SER A 271 2.33 -20.92 -17.83
CA SER A 271 1.71 -22.09 -17.19
C SER A 271 2.75 -22.79 -16.31
N GLU A 272 2.42 -22.98 -15.03
CA GLU A 272 3.20 -23.82 -14.12
C GLU A 272 3.12 -25.31 -14.52
#